data_215081d98736de308bf2af77466b9153
#
_entry.id   215081d98736de308bf2af77466b9153
#
_cell.length_a   1.000
_cell.length_b   1.000
_cell.length_c   1.000
_cell.angle_alpha   90.00
_cell.angle_beta   90.00
_cell.angle_gamma   90.00
#
_symmetry.space_group_name_H-M   'P 1'
#
loop_
_entity.id
_entity.type
_entity.pdbx_description
1 polymer ?
#
loop_
_entity_poly.entity_id
_entity_poly.type
_entity_poly.pdbx_seq_one_letter_code
_entity_poly.pdbx_strand_id
1 'polypeptide(L)'
;MNRLTKYAVCALAGLAATHVSLAATVRVSGDNTWKVFHDGELIAEAADWQAPTVTEFDVDKNGRALIAIYVHDAEPGGAGVGGMLADIILDDGTVIPTAEDEPGWVCDVGDPIADRDDDWETVAFDDSAWIPLTFYDQFGLGVWAGGTAVMTARFGDPEVEAFWSWCMPNNETDEVYFHYRIGSLAVESEGKLATAWGALKDSR
;
A
#
# COMPACT_ATOMS: atom_id res chain seq x y z
N MET A 1 30.72 16.15 -67.93
CA MET A 1 29.47 15.51 -67.44
C MET A 1 29.68 15.18 -65.96
N ASN A 2 29.26 16.08 -65.04
CA ASN A 2 29.39 15.88 -63.62
C ASN A 2 28.08 15.35 -63.00
N ARG A 3 28.10 14.15 -62.46
CA ARG A 3 26.94 13.59 -61.70
C ARG A 3 27.07 13.99 -60.23
N LEU A 4 26.23 14.91 -59.80
CA LEU A 4 26.04 15.25 -58.39
C LEU A 4 25.15 14.18 -57.73
N THR A 5 25.73 13.37 -56.89
CA THR A 5 25.01 12.40 -56.02
C THR A 5 24.46 13.16 -54.82
N LYS A 6 23.12 13.28 -54.73
CA LYS A 6 22.43 13.86 -53.58
C LYS A 6 22.27 12.80 -52.50
N TYR A 7 22.96 12.99 -51.37
CA TYR A 7 22.71 12.19 -50.15
C TYR A 7 21.54 12.80 -49.41
N ALA A 8 20.45 12.07 -49.31
CA ALA A 8 19.35 12.39 -48.40
C ALA A 8 19.71 11.86 -46.99
N VAL A 9 19.96 12.78 -46.09
CA VAL A 9 20.12 12.43 -44.66
C VAL A 9 18.72 12.37 -44.06
N CYS A 10 18.21 11.17 -43.81
CA CYS A 10 17.02 10.96 -42.99
C CYS A 10 17.41 11.12 -41.51
N ALA A 11 17.03 12.25 -40.92
CA ALA A 11 17.09 12.43 -39.47
C ALA A 11 15.92 11.66 -38.84
N LEU A 12 16.20 10.53 -38.25
CA LEU A 12 15.26 9.88 -37.31
C LEU A 12 15.21 10.72 -36.03
N ALA A 13 14.16 11.51 -35.89
CA ALA A 13 13.81 12.08 -34.59
C ALA A 13 13.24 10.95 -33.71
N GLY A 14 14.08 10.41 -32.82
CA GLY A 14 13.63 9.52 -31.77
C GLY A 14 12.74 10.30 -30.82
N LEU A 15 11.44 10.06 -30.83
CA LEU A 15 10.57 10.46 -29.71
C LEU A 15 11.02 9.66 -28.49
N ALA A 16 11.75 10.31 -27.58
CA ALA A 16 11.89 9.80 -26.22
C ALA A 16 10.50 9.89 -25.57
N ALA A 17 9.83 8.75 -25.42
CA ALA A 17 8.66 8.67 -24.57
C ALA A 17 9.13 8.95 -23.13
N THR A 18 8.84 10.12 -22.63
CA THR A 18 8.98 10.42 -21.20
C THR A 18 7.94 9.56 -20.48
N HIS A 19 8.40 8.50 -19.83
CA HIS A 19 7.58 7.78 -18.89
C HIS A 19 7.32 8.74 -17.72
N VAL A 20 6.10 9.23 -17.59
CA VAL A 20 5.64 9.86 -16.35
C VAL A 20 5.46 8.70 -15.38
N SER A 21 6.41 8.50 -14.49
CA SER A 21 6.20 7.71 -13.28
C SER A 21 5.30 8.54 -12.39
N LEU A 22 4.21 7.96 -11.90
CA LEU A 22 3.37 8.59 -10.89
C LEU A 22 4.02 8.25 -9.54
N ALA A 23 4.59 9.22 -8.87
CA ALA A 23 5.12 9.04 -7.53
C ALA A 23 3.95 8.93 -6.54
N ALA A 24 4.15 8.14 -5.50
CA ALA A 24 3.23 8.05 -4.37
C ALA A 24 4.04 8.03 -3.08
N THR A 25 3.40 8.31 -1.96
CA THR A 25 4.04 8.26 -0.64
C THR A 25 3.28 7.28 0.23
N VAL A 26 3.97 6.40 0.93
CA VAL A 26 3.39 5.57 2.00
C VAL A 26 3.89 6.06 3.35
N ARG A 27 2.96 6.25 4.28
CA ARG A 27 3.23 6.55 5.68
C ARG A 27 2.82 5.36 6.52
N VAL A 28 3.73 4.85 7.35
CA VAL A 28 3.48 3.65 8.16
C VAL A 28 4.01 3.81 9.57
N SER A 29 3.24 3.32 10.52
CA SER A 29 3.69 3.02 11.86
C SER A 29 3.17 1.66 12.29
N GLY A 30 3.93 0.93 13.10
CA GLY A 30 3.56 -0.37 13.62
C GLY A 30 4.07 -0.57 15.05
N ASP A 31 3.29 -1.20 15.87
CA ASP A 31 3.64 -1.51 17.26
C ASP A 31 3.97 -3.00 17.38
N ASN A 32 5.27 -3.39 17.63
CA ASN A 32 6.44 -2.54 17.93
C ASN A 32 7.38 -2.34 16.75
N THR A 33 7.51 -3.32 15.84
CA THR A 33 8.43 -3.28 14.71
C THR A 33 7.69 -3.54 13.41
N TRP A 34 8.17 -2.93 12.32
CA TRP A 34 7.56 -3.16 11.02
C TRP A 34 8.55 -3.06 9.87
N LYS A 35 8.14 -3.63 8.73
CA LYS A 35 8.81 -3.53 7.43
C LYS A 35 7.79 -3.19 6.37
N VAL A 36 8.16 -2.34 5.43
CA VAL A 36 7.35 -1.94 4.28
C VAL A 36 8.04 -2.35 3.00
N PHE A 37 7.32 -3.04 2.15
CA PHE A 37 7.79 -3.48 0.84
C PHE A 37 6.94 -2.83 -0.25
N HIS A 38 7.58 -2.47 -1.35
CA HIS A 38 6.96 -2.05 -2.59
C HIS A 38 7.32 -3.04 -3.68
N ASP A 39 6.33 -3.76 -4.23
CA ASP A 39 6.51 -4.76 -5.29
C ASP A 39 7.63 -5.79 -4.99
N GLY A 40 7.83 -6.16 -3.73
CA GLY A 40 8.85 -7.11 -3.27
C GLY A 40 10.16 -6.46 -2.80
N GLU A 41 10.36 -5.17 -2.99
CA GLU A 41 11.54 -4.45 -2.52
C GLU A 41 11.29 -3.82 -1.14
N LEU A 42 12.17 -4.08 -0.17
CA LEU A 42 12.12 -3.41 1.14
C LEU A 42 12.43 -1.92 0.98
N ILE A 43 11.47 -1.06 1.29
CA ILE A 43 11.61 0.40 1.15
C ILE A 43 11.69 1.15 2.49
N ALA A 44 11.21 0.55 3.57
CA ALA A 44 11.29 1.13 4.92
C ALA A 44 11.21 0.06 6.01
N GLU A 45 11.82 0.34 7.17
CA GLU A 45 11.66 -0.45 8.39
C GLU A 45 11.90 0.44 9.63
N ALA A 46 11.27 0.10 10.74
CA ALA A 46 11.53 0.72 12.04
C ALA A 46 11.11 -0.18 13.21
N ALA A 47 11.43 0.25 14.44
CA ALA A 47 11.25 -0.53 15.66
C ALA A 47 10.73 0.32 16.84
N ASP A 48 9.92 1.34 16.54
CA ASP A 48 9.30 2.21 17.54
C ASP A 48 8.07 2.88 16.92
N TRP A 49 6.89 2.51 17.37
CA TRP A 49 5.62 3.02 16.83
C TRP A 49 5.52 4.56 16.84
N GLN A 50 6.28 5.26 17.69
CA GLN A 50 6.38 6.73 17.68
C GLN A 50 7.35 7.27 16.62
N ALA A 51 8.00 6.38 15.88
CA ALA A 51 8.95 6.72 14.83
C ALA A 51 8.46 6.30 13.42
N PRO A 52 7.27 6.76 12.98
CA PRO A 52 6.71 6.37 11.69
C PRO A 52 7.66 6.64 10.55
N THR A 53 7.56 5.87 9.50
CA THR A 53 8.25 6.09 8.23
C THR A 53 7.36 6.83 7.24
N VAL A 54 7.98 7.65 6.40
CA VAL A 54 7.35 8.34 5.26
C VAL A 54 8.25 8.08 4.07
N THR A 55 7.79 7.32 3.10
CA THR A 55 8.63 6.82 2.00
C THR A 55 7.94 7.02 0.67
N GLU A 56 8.66 7.62 -0.29
CA GLU A 56 8.21 7.75 -1.68
C GLU A 56 8.46 6.45 -2.43
N PHE A 57 7.55 6.12 -3.36
CA PHE A 57 7.67 4.99 -4.27
C PHE A 57 7.01 5.31 -5.61
N ASP A 58 7.34 4.51 -6.63
CA ASP A 58 6.81 4.68 -7.97
C ASP A 58 5.61 3.75 -8.22
N VAL A 59 4.57 4.25 -8.84
CA VAL A 59 3.46 3.43 -9.36
C VAL A 59 3.76 3.08 -10.82
N ASP A 60 3.41 1.87 -11.25
CA ASP A 60 3.66 1.45 -12.64
C ASP A 60 2.89 2.33 -13.65
N LYS A 61 3.24 2.23 -14.94
CA LYS A 61 2.60 2.99 -16.03
C LYS A 61 1.09 2.78 -16.18
N ASN A 62 0.53 1.78 -15.50
CA ASN A 62 -0.92 1.50 -15.47
C ASN A 62 -1.52 1.96 -14.14
N GLY A 63 -0.78 2.68 -13.32
CA GLY A 63 -1.24 3.13 -12.00
C GLY A 63 -1.30 2.02 -10.96
N ARG A 64 -0.48 0.96 -11.05
CA ARG A 64 -0.53 -0.19 -10.15
C ARG A 64 0.73 -0.32 -9.32
N ALA A 65 0.56 -0.71 -8.08
CA ALA A 65 1.62 -1.10 -7.16
C ALA A 65 1.05 -2.00 -6.05
N LEU A 66 1.90 -2.81 -5.42
CA LEU A 66 1.61 -3.51 -4.18
C LEU A 66 2.39 -2.82 -3.05
N ILE A 67 1.71 -2.41 -2.01
CA ILE A 67 2.31 -2.12 -0.70
C ILE A 67 2.04 -3.31 0.20
N ALA A 68 3.12 -3.93 0.67
CA ALA A 68 3.09 -5.04 1.60
C ALA A 68 3.77 -4.61 2.90
N ILE A 69 3.14 -4.89 4.05
CA ILE A 69 3.62 -4.46 5.35
C ILE A 69 3.64 -5.66 6.29
N TYR A 70 4.76 -5.87 6.97
CA TYR A 70 4.90 -6.81 8.08
C TYR A 70 4.97 -6.02 9.38
N VAL A 71 4.24 -6.47 10.40
CA VAL A 71 4.30 -5.89 11.75
C VAL A 71 4.45 -7.01 12.77
N HIS A 72 5.32 -6.78 13.75
CA HIS A 72 5.53 -7.66 14.88
C HIS A 72 5.35 -6.90 16.19
N ASP A 73 4.39 -7.34 17.00
CA ASP A 73 4.22 -6.93 18.39
C ASP A 73 5.20 -7.75 19.25
N ALA A 74 6.14 -7.08 19.89
CA ALA A 74 7.21 -7.74 20.67
C ALA A 74 6.78 -8.09 22.09
N GLU A 75 5.54 -7.83 22.48
CA GLU A 75 5.02 -8.14 23.80
C GLU A 75 4.26 -9.49 23.80
N PRO A 76 4.94 -10.62 24.08
CA PRO A 76 4.38 -11.94 23.88
C PRO A 76 3.21 -12.23 24.83
N GLY A 77 2.23 -12.95 24.30
CA GLY A 77 1.22 -13.60 25.11
C GLY A 77 0.05 -12.72 25.54
N GLY A 78 -0.35 -11.73 24.73
CA GLY A 78 -1.56 -10.95 24.94
C GLY A 78 -1.44 -9.90 26.04
N ALA A 79 -0.21 -9.53 26.43
CA ALA A 79 0.04 -8.40 27.33
C ALA A 79 0.09 -7.08 26.56
N GLY A 80 0.39 -7.14 25.26
CA GLY A 80 0.42 -6.01 24.34
C GLY A 80 -0.85 -5.85 23.52
N VAL A 81 -0.92 -4.77 22.78
CA VAL A 81 -1.94 -4.50 21.77
C VAL A 81 -1.22 -4.14 20.47
N GLY A 82 -1.04 -5.10 19.61
CA GLY A 82 -0.47 -4.86 18.28
C GLY A 82 -1.30 -3.85 17.49
N GLY A 83 -0.65 -3.07 16.66
CA GLY A 83 -1.31 -2.08 15.82
C GLY A 83 -0.48 -1.69 14.61
N MET A 84 -1.15 -1.56 13.48
CA MET A 84 -0.62 -0.97 12.26
C MET A 84 -1.47 0.23 11.86
N LEU A 85 -0.81 1.33 11.52
CA LEU A 85 -1.42 2.54 11.00
C LEU A 85 -0.71 2.90 9.71
N ALA A 86 -1.46 3.00 8.63
CA ALA A 86 -0.89 3.36 7.34
C ALA A 86 -1.83 4.24 6.52
N ASP A 87 -1.26 5.07 5.67
CA ASP A 87 -1.93 5.65 4.53
C ASP A 87 -1.00 5.74 3.31
N ILE A 88 -1.60 5.77 2.14
CA ILE A 88 -0.93 5.95 0.85
C ILE A 88 -1.45 7.25 0.24
N ILE A 89 -0.54 8.13 -0.16
CA ILE A 89 -0.85 9.42 -0.77
C ILE A 89 -0.40 9.35 -2.23
N LEU A 90 -1.35 9.46 -3.16
CA LEU A 90 -1.07 9.47 -4.59
C LEU A 90 -0.72 10.88 -5.08
N ASP A 91 -0.09 10.98 -6.25
CA ASP A 91 0.32 12.25 -6.88
C ASP A 91 -0.82 13.27 -7.07
N ASP A 92 -2.05 12.78 -7.24
CA ASP A 92 -3.24 13.64 -7.40
C ASP A 92 -3.80 14.14 -6.06
N GLY A 93 -3.16 13.77 -4.95
CA GLY A 93 -3.57 14.12 -3.59
C GLY A 93 -4.61 13.18 -2.99
N THR A 94 -4.99 12.11 -3.67
CA THR A 94 -5.84 11.06 -3.09
C THR A 94 -5.12 10.41 -1.92
N VAL A 95 -5.79 10.33 -0.77
CA VAL A 95 -5.31 9.62 0.43
C VAL A 95 -6.08 8.32 0.58
N ILE A 96 -5.36 7.23 0.78
CA ILE A 96 -5.89 5.87 0.99
C ILE A 96 -5.46 5.42 2.39
N PRO A 97 -6.27 5.71 3.42
CA PRO A 97 -5.93 5.36 4.80
C PRO A 97 -6.28 3.91 5.12
N THR A 98 -5.72 3.37 6.21
CA THR A 98 -6.33 2.23 6.91
C THR A 98 -7.61 2.71 7.58
N ALA A 99 -8.79 2.46 6.96
CA ALA A 99 -10.10 2.90 7.45
C ALA A 99 -11.20 1.92 7.04
N GLU A 100 -12.30 1.88 7.81
CA GLU A 100 -13.43 0.96 7.55
C GLU A 100 -14.12 1.20 6.21
N ASP A 101 -14.13 2.44 5.74
CA ASP A 101 -14.75 2.86 4.49
C ASP A 101 -13.77 2.85 3.30
N GLU A 102 -12.50 2.48 3.52
CA GLU A 102 -11.49 2.29 2.48
C GLU A 102 -11.26 0.79 2.21
N PRO A 103 -12.00 0.21 1.25
CA PRO A 103 -11.84 -1.20 0.90
C PRO A 103 -10.52 -1.45 0.18
N GLY A 104 -9.93 -2.61 0.40
CA GLY A 104 -8.75 -3.06 -0.32
C GLY A 104 -7.55 -3.36 0.55
N TRP A 105 -7.53 -2.88 1.78
CA TRP A 105 -6.60 -3.39 2.78
C TRP A 105 -7.01 -4.79 3.21
N VAL A 106 -6.10 -5.74 3.09
CA VAL A 106 -6.28 -7.13 3.54
C VAL A 106 -5.12 -7.57 4.39
N CYS A 107 -5.34 -8.57 5.23
CA CYS A 107 -4.32 -9.08 6.14
C CYS A 107 -4.36 -10.59 6.30
N ASP A 108 -3.22 -11.12 6.74
CA ASP A 108 -3.05 -12.52 7.16
C ASP A 108 -2.16 -12.58 8.39
N VAL A 109 -2.45 -13.46 9.31
CA VAL A 109 -1.66 -13.67 10.52
C VAL A 109 -0.49 -14.63 10.32
N GLY A 110 -0.43 -15.29 9.16
CA GLY A 110 0.56 -16.32 8.91
C GLY A 110 0.46 -17.53 9.88
N ASP A 111 1.09 -18.62 9.54
CA ASP A 111 1.47 -19.63 10.54
C ASP A 111 2.61 -19.01 11.36
N PRO A 112 2.68 -19.11 12.71
CA PRO A 112 3.61 -18.38 13.57
C PRO A 112 5.07 -18.79 13.36
N ILE A 113 5.47 -18.93 12.15
CA ILE A 113 6.82 -19.25 11.73
C ILE A 113 7.43 -18.01 11.14
N ALA A 114 8.42 -17.53 11.84
CA ALA A 114 9.25 -16.39 11.51
C ALA A 114 9.90 -16.44 10.11
N ASP A 115 9.62 -17.42 9.28
CA ASP A 115 10.23 -17.68 7.99
C ASP A 115 9.15 -17.94 6.94
N ARG A 116 8.26 -16.96 6.73
CA ARG A 116 7.43 -16.96 5.55
C ARG A 116 8.32 -16.66 4.33
N ASP A 117 8.66 -17.71 3.58
CA ASP A 117 9.51 -17.67 2.39
C ASP A 117 8.74 -17.85 1.08
N ASP A 118 7.43 -17.49 1.09
CA ASP A 118 6.49 -17.69 -0.01
C ASP A 118 6.34 -16.44 -0.92
N ASP A 119 7.34 -15.55 -0.94
CA ASP A 119 7.35 -14.31 -1.74
C ASP A 119 6.10 -13.43 -1.51
N TRP A 120 5.52 -13.46 -0.29
CA TRP A 120 4.27 -12.75 0.06
C TRP A 120 4.33 -11.26 -0.23
N GLU A 121 5.50 -10.64 -0.15
CA GLU A 121 5.73 -9.22 -0.42
C GLU A 121 5.68 -8.85 -1.91
N THR A 122 5.53 -9.83 -2.82
CA THR A 122 5.59 -9.62 -4.26
C THR A 122 4.23 -9.44 -4.92
N VAL A 123 4.20 -8.75 -6.05
CA VAL A 123 2.99 -8.53 -6.86
C VAL A 123 2.35 -9.84 -7.32
N ALA A 124 3.16 -10.89 -7.49
CA ALA A 124 2.70 -12.20 -7.98
C ALA A 124 2.00 -13.05 -6.91
N PHE A 125 2.12 -12.68 -5.64
CA PHE A 125 1.49 -13.41 -4.55
C PHE A 125 -0.03 -13.35 -4.64
N ASP A 126 -0.71 -14.48 -4.39
CA ASP A 126 -2.17 -14.59 -4.36
C ASP A 126 -2.70 -14.35 -2.94
N ASP A 127 -3.15 -13.14 -2.67
CA ASP A 127 -3.74 -12.71 -1.39
C ASP A 127 -5.28 -12.84 -1.36
N SER A 128 -5.87 -13.56 -2.29
CA SER A 128 -7.34 -13.70 -2.40
C SER A 128 -7.98 -14.41 -1.19
N ALA A 129 -7.20 -15.15 -0.41
CA ALA A 129 -7.63 -15.80 0.83
C ALA A 129 -7.46 -14.92 2.08
N TRP A 130 -6.81 -13.77 1.96
CA TRP A 130 -6.59 -12.85 3.07
C TRP A 130 -7.89 -12.17 3.48
N ILE A 131 -7.98 -11.76 4.73
CA ILE A 131 -9.19 -11.21 5.32
C ILE A 131 -9.12 -9.67 5.46
N PRO A 132 -10.26 -8.98 5.54
CA PRO A 132 -10.28 -7.55 5.86
C PRO A 132 -9.68 -7.26 7.24
N LEU A 133 -9.14 -6.04 7.41
CA LEU A 133 -8.59 -5.56 8.68
C LEU A 133 -9.68 -5.41 9.74
N THR A 134 -9.28 -5.56 11.00
CA THR A 134 -10.04 -5.11 12.17
C THR A 134 -9.53 -3.72 12.55
N PHE A 135 -10.43 -2.74 12.66
CA PHE A 135 -10.11 -1.36 12.99
C PHE A 135 -10.34 -1.07 14.46
N TYR A 136 -9.49 -0.24 15.03
CA TYR A 136 -9.54 0.20 16.43
C TYR A 136 -9.71 1.72 16.51
N ASP A 137 -8.75 2.41 17.13
CA ASP A 137 -8.83 3.85 17.32
C ASP A 137 -8.27 4.62 16.11
N GLN A 138 -8.91 5.72 15.77
CA GLN A 138 -8.36 6.67 14.81
C GLN A 138 -7.04 7.26 15.35
N PHE A 139 -6.15 7.64 14.44
CA PHE A 139 -4.91 8.33 14.79
C PHE A 139 -5.16 9.46 15.80
N GLY A 140 -4.37 9.48 16.85
CA GLY A 140 -4.50 10.46 17.93
C GLY A 140 -5.46 10.06 19.05
N LEU A 141 -6.15 8.93 18.94
CA LEU A 141 -7.05 8.39 19.96
C LEU A 141 -6.53 7.07 20.53
N GLY A 142 -7.20 6.58 21.58
CA GLY A 142 -6.97 5.26 22.15
C GLY A 142 -5.63 5.11 22.88
N VAL A 143 -5.11 3.89 22.84
CA VAL A 143 -3.89 3.52 23.60
C VAL A 143 -2.64 4.19 23.04
N TRP A 144 -2.61 4.52 21.75
CA TRP A 144 -1.50 5.20 21.08
C TRP A 144 -1.57 6.73 21.11
N ALA A 145 -2.59 7.32 21.73
CA ALA A 145 -2.78 8.79 21.79
C ALA A 145 -1.57 9.54 22.38
N GLY A 146 -0.84 8.91 23.31
CA GLY A 146 0.35 9.51 23.94
C GLY A 146 1.49 9.86 22.97
N GLY A 147 1.54 9.22 21.79
CA GLY A 147 2.56 9.46 20.77
C GLY A 147 2.18 10.46 19.68
N THR A 148 0.91 10.90 19.64
CA THR A 148 0.34 11.69 18.53
C THR A 148 1.20 12.89 18.14
N ALA A 149 1.64 13.71 19.10
CA ALA A 149 2.41 14.91 18.78
C ALA A 149 3.76 14.60 18.12
N VAL A 150 4.43 13.52 18.53
CA VAL A 150 5.69 13.07 17.94
C VAL A 150 5.47 12.53 16.54
N MET A 151 4.46 11.71 16.36
CA MET A 151 4.11 11.10 15.07
C MET A 151 3.65 12.15 14.06
N THR A 152 2.78 13.09 14.45
CA THR A 152 2.33 14.20 13.58
C THR A 152 3.50 15.00 13.03
N ALA A 153 4.50 15.30 13.86
CA ALA A 153 5.69 16.02 13.42
C ALA A 153 6.52 15.27 12.35
N ARG A 154 6.36 13.95 12.25
CA ARG A 154 7.07 13.09 11.31
C ARG A 154 6.26 12.77 10.06
N PHE A 155 4.94 12.64 10.19
CA PHE A 155 4.06 12.37 9.06
C PHE A 155 3.94 13.54 8.07
N GLY A 156 4.12 14.76 8.54
CA GLY A 156 3.97 15.94 7.69
C GLY A 156 2.51 16.24 7.34
N ASP A 157 2.30 16.91 6.21
CA ASP A 157 1.01 17.27 5.63
C ASP A 157 0.75 16.35 4.40
N PRO A 158 -0.46 15.85 4.14
CA PRO A 158 -1.75 16.12 4.79
C PRO A 158 -1.91 15.46 6.17
N GLU A 159 -2.98 15.87 6.89
CA GLU A 159 -3.36 15.28 8.18
C GLU A 159 -3.58 13.76 8.03
N VAL A 160 -3.26 13.00 9.08
CA VAL A 160 -3.41 11.54 9.09
C VAL A 160 -4.85 11.19 9.42
N GLU A 161 -5.56 10.54 8.50
CA GLU A 161 -6.94 10.07 8.67
C GLU A 161 -7.03 8.58 9.03
N ALA A 162 -5.90 7.88 9.02
CA ALA A 162 -5.81 6.45 9.24
C ALA A 162 -6.26 6.01 10.66
N PHE A 163 -6.74 4.78 10.73
CA PHE A 163 -7.04 4.08 11.97
C PHE A 163 -5.95 3.06 12.29
N TRP A 164 -5.65 2.89 13.55
CA TRP A 164 -4.92 1.73 14.01
C TRP A 164 -5.72 0.47 13.68
N SER A 165 -5.09 -0.49 13.10
CA SER A 165 -5.72 -1.70 12.59
C SER A 165 -4.86 -2.93 12.86
N TRP A 166 -5.49 -4.09 12.84
CA TRP A 166 -4.82 -5.38 12.99
C TRP A 166 -5.55 -6.45 12.19
N CYS A 167 -4.96 -7.65 12.13
CA CYS A 167 -5.64 -8.82 11.62
C CYS A 167 -6.21 -9.61 12.80
N MET A 168 -7.51 -9.75 12.93
CA MET A 168 -8.15 -10.34 14.07
C MET A 168 -8.02 -9.48 15.37
N PRO A 169 -8.45 -9.96 16.55
CA PRO A 169 -8.18 -9.25 17.80
C PRO A 169 -6.68 -9.03 18.02
N ASN A 170 -6.30 -7.81 18.33
CA ASN A 170 -4.91 -7.37 18.38
C ASN A 170 -4.11 -7.87 19.61
N ASN A 171 -4.69 -8.76 20.38
CA ASN A 171 -4.05 -9.45 21.50
C ASN A 171 -3.99 -10.97 21.30
N GLU A 172 -4.28 -11.46 20.10
CA GLU A 172 -4.30 -12.91 19.82
C GLU A 172 -3.12 -13.36 18.94
N THR A 173 -2.48 -12.44 18.23
CA THR A 173 -1.35 -12.73 17.36
C THR A 173 -0.32 -11.61 17.42
N ASP A 174 0.95 -12.00 17.42
CA ASP A 174 2.09 -11.09 17.53
C ASP A 174 2.65 -10.71 16.14
N GLU A 175 2.32 -11.45 15.08
CA GLU A 175 2.83 -11.23 13.73
C GLU A 175 1.70 -11.12 12.73
N VAL A 176 1.70 -10.06 11.92
CA VAL A 176 0.68 -9.79 10.91
C VAL A 176 1.30 -9.27 9.63
N TYR A 177 0.74 -9.71 8.53
CA TYR A 177 1.06 -9.32 7.16
C TYR A 177 -0.12 -8.55 6.57
N PHE A 178 0.15 -7.44 5.91
CA PHE A 178 -0.87 -6.57 5.31
C PHE A 178 -0.54 -6.30 3.86
N HIS A 179 -1.59 -6.22 3.03
CA HIS A 179 -1.49 -5.82 1.64
C HIS A 179 -2.45 -4.70 1.30
N TYR A 180 -2.00 -3.82 0.41
CA TYR A 180 -2.85 -2.93 -0.37
C TYR A 180 -2.40 -2.90 -1.82
N ARG A 181 -3.33 -3.18 -2.76
CA ARG A 181 -3.06 -3.17 -4.20
C ARG A 181 -3.61 -1.91 -4.83
N ILE A 182 -2.75 -0.95 -5.17
CA ILE A 182 -3.12 0.25 -5.89
C ILE A 182 -3.57 -0.13 -7.30
N GLY A 183 -4.64 0.50 -7.80
CA GLY A 183 -5.15 0.32 -9.17
C GLY A 183 -5.94 -0.97 -9.44
N SER A 184 -5.98 -1.94 -8.52
CA SER A 184 -6.76 -3.17 -8.70
C SER A 184 -8.28 -2.93 -8.65
N LEU A 185 -8.72 -1.96 -7.87
CA LEU A 185 -10.15 -1.61 -7.73
C LEU A 185 -10.73 -0.95 -8.99
N ALA A 186 -9.95 -0.22 -9.78
CA ALA A 186 -10.41 0.40 -11.02
C ALA A 186 -10.82 -0.63 -12.07
N VAL A 187 -10.17 -1.79 -12.12
CA VAL A 187 -10.49 -2.88 -13.06
C VAL A 187 -11.79 -3.59 -12.70
N GLU A 188 -12.06 -3.78 -11.41
CA GLU A 188 -13.30 -4.41 -10.95
C GLU A 188 -14.55 -3.53 -11.18
N SER A 189 -14.43 -2.21 -11.01
CA SER A 189 -15.55 -1.29 -11.23
C SER A 189 -15.94 -1.19 -12.71
N GLU A 190 -14.97 -1.20 -13.62
CA GLU A 190 -15.24 -1.23 -15.07
C GLU A 190 -15.88 -2.57 -15.51
N GLY A 191 -15.41 -3.71 -14.99
CA GLY A 191 -16.01 -5.02 -15.25
C GLY A 191 -17.44 -5.15 -14.73
N LYS A 192 -17.74 -4.65 -13.54
CA LYS A 192 -19.09 -4.67 -12.94
C LYS A 192 -20.06 -3.72 -13.65
N LEU A 193 -19.59 -2.56 -14.11
CA LEU A 193 -20.41 -1.65 -14.92
C LEU A 193 -20.74 -2.24 -16.29
N ALA A 194 -19.79 -2.90 -16.96
CA ALA A 194 -20.02 -3.53 -18.25
C ALA A 194 -21.05 -4.69 -18.15
N THR A 195 -20.98 -5.51 -17.10
CA THR A 195 -21.96 -6.59 -16.85
C THR A 195 -23.34 -6.06 -16.46
N ALA A 196 -23.41 -4.98 -15.68
CA ALA A 196 -24.69 -4.34 -15.34
C ALA A 196 -25.38 -3.71 -16.57
N TRP A 197 -24.62 -3.11 -17.49
CA TRP A 197 -25.14 -2.58 -18.76
C TRP A 197 -25.58 -3.70 -19.73
N GLY A 198 -24.87 -4.83 -19.76
CA GLY A 198 -25.25 -6.03 -20.52
C GLY A 198 -26.58 -6.59 -20.06
N ALA A 199 -26.78 -6.77 -18.76
CA ALA A 199 -28.01 -7.30 -18.17
C ALA A 199 -29.22 -6.37 -18.40
N LEU A 200 -29.03 -5.05 -18.46
CA LEU A 200 -30.09 -4.07 -18.75
C LEU A 200 -30.55 -4.10 -20.23
N LYS A 201 -29.69 -4.49 -21.17
CA LYS A 201 -30.04 -4.59 -22.59
C LYS A 201 -30.83 -5.86 -22.93
N ASP A 202 -30.59 -6.96 -22.22
CA ASP A 202 -31.29 -8.24 -22.44
C ASP A 202 -32.68 -8.30 -21.79
N SER A 203 -33.06 -7.28 -21.01
CA SER A 203 -34.37 -7.18 -20.33
C SER A 203 -35.41 -6.29 -21.05
N ARG A 204 -35.18 -5.95 -22.35
CA ARG A 204 -36.14 -5.15 -23.16
C ARG A 204 -36.65 -5.91 -24.38
#